data_f0c967e11e07805168ee6194737cb792
#
_entry.id   f0c967e11e07805168ee6194737cb792
#
_cell.length_a   1.000
_cell.length_b   1.000
_cell.length_c   1.000
_cell.angle_alpha   90.00
_cell.angle_beta   90.00
_cell.angle_gamma   90.00
#
_symmetry.space_group_name_H-M   'P 1'
#
loop_
_entity.id
_entity.type
_entity.pdbx_description
1 polymer ?
#
loop_
_entity_poly.entity_id
_entity_poly.type
_entity_poly.pdbx_seq_one_letter_code
_entity_poly.pdbx_strand_id
1 'polypeptide(L)'
;MIYLKTFKLSESRSTDPNIYPFCIFKNKEPNIFVFDDITVLYGNNGSGKSTILNMIAHKLNLKGKERNYSRIDGWWPYFENYSNECKYELGENEYGSRLTKIPTNSRYIKSEEILYEIRKIQQDAVLQELEEDIEPDKLYLLDEPEVSLSPQNQVKLAEKINEMARYLGVQFVIATHSPFMLGILNAKIYNLDTKDYRVEKWNELENVRYFYNFFKSKKEEFEN
;
A
#
# COMPACT_ATOMS: atom_id res chain seq x y z
N MET A 1 -6.61 -1.50 14.32
CA MET A 1 -5.55 -2.44 14.84
C MET A 1 -4.46 -2.60 13.82
N ILE A 2 -3.17 -2.66 14.21
CA ILE A 2 -2.04 -2.89 13.29
C ILE A 2 -1.73 -4.38 13.23
N TYR A 3 -1.96 -5.02 12.07
CA TYR A 3 -1.67 -6.44 11.83
C TYR A 3 -0.25 -6.67 11.35
N LEU A 4 0.19 -5.87 10.36
CA LEU A 4 1.56 -5.82 9.89
C LEU A 4 2.23 -4.60 10.49
N LYS A 5 3.18 -4.80 11.42
CA LYS A 5 3.87 -3.72 12.12
C LYS A 5 5.08 -3.24 11.34
N THR A 6 5.90 -4.17 10.86
CA THR A 6 7.09 -3.84 10.06
C THR A 6 7.27 -4.79 8.89
N PHE A 7 7.92 -4.29 7.84
CA PHE A 7 8.40 -5.11 6.73
C PHE A 7 9.80 -4.64 6.33
N LYS A 8 10.75 -5.55 6.37
CA LYS A 8 12.15 -5.30 6.03
C LYS A 8 12.46 -6.01 4.71
N LEU A 9 12.90 -5.24 3.72
CA LEU A 9 13.40 -5.76 2.44
C LEU A 9 14.68 -6.58 2.67
N SER A 10 14.98 -7.49 1.74
CA SER A 10 16.25 -8.22 1.74
C SER A 10 17.44 -7.26 1.59
N GLU A 11 18.53 -7.59 2.25
CA GLU A 11 19.82 -6.91 2.10
C GLU A 11 20.68 -7.54 0.99
N SER A 12 20.17 -8.59 0.37
CA SER A 12 20.87 -9.28 -0.70
C SER A 12 21.03 -8.39 -1.92
N ARG A 13 22.20 -8.52 -2.55
CA ARG A 13 22.55 -7.80 -3.78
C ARG A 13 22.79 -8.80 -4.89
N SER A 14 22.32 -8.51 -6.09
CA SER A 14 22.66 -9.28 -7.27
C SER A 14 23.99 -8.82 -7.85
N THR A 15 24.75 -9.74 -8.43
CA THR A 15 25.95 -9.44 -9.24
C THR A 15 25.56 -8.68 -10.51
N ASP A 16 24.37 -8.95 -11.08
CA ASP A 16 23.78 -8.17 -12.16
C ASP A 16 22.77 -7.16 -11.59
N PRO A 17 23.07 -5.86 -11.65
CA PRO A 17 22.21 -4.83 -11.08
C PRO A 17 20.92 -4.58 -11.87
N ASN A 18 20.72 -5.23 -13.00
CA ASN A 18 19.53 -5.07 -13.84
C ASN A 18 18.47 -6.14 -13.61
N ILE A 19 18.78 -7.16 -12.80
CA ILE A 19 17.83 -8.24 -12.50
C ILE A 19 16.74 -7.75 -11.55
N TYR A 20 15.48 -7.97 -11.95
CA TYR A 20 14.32 -7.77 -11.08
C TYR A 20 14.29 -8.82 -9.96
N PRO A 21 14.03 -8.45 -8.68
CA PRO A 21 13.66 -7.12 -8.18
C PRO A 21 14.84 -6.26 -7.71
N PHE A 22 16.07 -6.75 -7.78
CA PHE A 22 17.27 -6.05 -7.28
C PHE A 22 17.50 -4.68 -7.93
N CYS A 23 17.15 -4.54 -9.21
CA CYS A 23 17.26 -3.27 -9.93
C CYS A 23 16.44 -2.14 -9.32
N ILE A 24 15.30 -2.47 -8.67
CA ILE A 24 14.39 -1.50 -8.05
C ILE A 24 14.96 -0.98 -6.74
N PHE A 25 15.56 -1.87 -5.94
CA PHE A 25 16.02 -1.55 -4.58
C PHE A 25 17.51 -1.18 -4.50
N LYS A 26 18.15 -1.07 -5.66
CA LYS A 26 19.55 -0.66 -5.74
C LYS A 26 19.73 0.75 -5.14
N ASN A 27 20.67 0.88 -4.20
CA ASN A 27 21.01 2.15 -3.54
C ASN A 27 19.88 2.75 -2.67
N LYS A 28 18.96 1.94 -2.18
CA LYS A 28 17.90 2.35 -1.24
C LYS A 28 18.26 1.89 0.18
N GLU A 29 18.23 2.83 1.14
CA GLU A 29 18.46 2.59 2.57
C GLU A 29 17.74 3.68 3.38
N PRO A 30 17.11 3.39 4.55
CA PRO A 30 16.91 2.06 5.13
C PRO A 30 15.90 1.22 4.33
N ASN A 31 16.01 -0.10 4.47
CA ASN A 31 15.15 -1.07 3.79
C ASN A 31 13.99 -1.58 4.65
N ILE A 32 13.56 -0.80 5.64
CA ILE A 32 12.51 -1.16 6.58
C ILE A 32 11.35 -0.16 6.53
N PHE A 33 10.13 -0.71 6.46
CA PHE A 33 8.89 0.03 6.56
C PHE A 33 8.24 -0.27 7.91
N VAL A 34 7.76 0.77 8.59
CA VAL A 34 6.95 0.69 9.81
C VAL A 34 5.57 1.19 9.47
N PHE A 35 4.57 0.33 9.60
CA PHE A 35 3.21 0.60 9.16
C PHE A 35 2.34 1.15 10.29
N ASP A 36 1.45 2.05 9.91
CA ASP A 36 0.34 2.57 10.72
C ASP A 36 -0.98 1.96 10.22
N ASP A 37 -2.13 2.39 10.78
CA ASP A 37 -3.45 1.91 10.33
C ASP A 37 -3.67 2.16 8.83
N ILE A 38 -3.20 3.31 8.34
CA ILE A 38 -3.11 3.59 6.91
C ILE A 38 -1.68 4.01 6.58
N THR A 39 -1.04 3.28 5.69
CA THR A 39 0.29 3.62 5.16
C THR A 39 0.25 3.70 3.65
N VAL A 40 0.79 4.77 3.11
CA VAL A 40 0.90 4.99 1.67
C VAL A 40 2.34 4.81 1.20
N LEU A 41 2.50 4.05 0.15
CA LEU A 41 3.71 3.97 -0.66
C LEU A 41 3.52 4.90 -1.86
N TYR A 42 4.11 6.09 -1.79
CA TYR A 42 4.10 7.08 -2.86
C TYR A 42 5.36 6.98 -3.71
N GLY A 43 5.26 7.30 -4.98
CA GLY A 43 6.40 7.40 -5.90
C GLY A 43 5.97 7.31 -7.36
N ASN A 44 6.87 7.68 -8.25
CA ASN A 44 6.65 7.64 -9.69
C ASN A 44 6.57 6.20 -10.23
N ASN A 45 6.19 6.05 -11.50
CA ASN A 45 6.20 4.74 -12.15
C ASN A 45 7.61 4.13 -12.11
N GLY A 46 7.70 2.85 -11.73
CA GLY A 46 8.97 2.16 -11.55
C GLY A 46 9.65 2.37 -10.18
N SER A 47 9.10 3.15 -9.26
CA SER A 47 9.67 3.35 -7.91
C SER A 47 9.62 2.11 -7.01
N GLY A 48 8.87 1.07 -7.41
CA GLY A 48 8.77 -0.20 -6.69
C GLY A 48 7.52 -0.36 -5.82
N LYS A 49 6.53 0.52 -5.89
CA LYS A 49 5.27 0.45 -5.13
C LYS A 49 4.62 -0.94 -5.20
N SER A 50 4.21 -1.35 -6.40
CA SER A 50 3.56 -2.64 -6.65
C SER A 50 4.46 -3.83 -6.32
N THR A 51 5.77 -3.67 -6.52
CA THR A 51 6.76 -4.70 -6.17
C THR A 51 6.79 -4.94 -4.66
N ILE A 52 6.82 -3.88 -3.84
CA ILE A 52 6.78 -3.98 -2.37
C ILE A 52 5.47 -4.61 -1.92
N LEU A 53 4.32 -4.14 -2.43
CA LEU A 53 3.02 -4.71 -2.09
C LEU A 53 2.95 -6.20 -2.42
N ASN A 54 3.41 -6.59 -3.61
CA ASN A 54 3.40 -8.01 -4.01
C ASN A 54 4.36 -8.86 -3.15
N MET A 55 5.52 -8.33 -2.75
CA MET A 55 6.42 -9.00 -1.80
C MET A 55 5.77 -9.23 -0.44
N ILE A 56 5.08 -8.22 0.09
CA ILE A 56 4.32 -8.36 1.34
C ILE A 56 3.23 -9.43 1.16
N ALA A 57 2.48 -9.39 0.04
CA ALA A 57 1.44 -10.35 -0.26
C ALA A 57 1.97 -11.78 -0.36
N HIS A 58 3.13 -11.98 -0.99
CA HIS A 58 3.81 -13.28 -1.04
C HIS A 58 4.26 -13.76 0.33
N LYS A 59 4.92 -12.88 1.09
CA LYS A 59 5.46 -13.22 2.41
C LYS A 59 4.39 -13.58 3.42
N LEU A 60 3.25 -12.90 3.37
CA LEU A 60 2.08 -13.13 4.24
C LEU A 60 1.09 -14.14 3.65
N ASN A 61 1.36 -14.69 2.47
CA ASN A 61 0.49 -15.60 1.74
C ASN A 61 -0.94 -15.08 1.53
N LEU A 62 -1.07 -13.79 1.20
CA LEU A 62 -2.36 -13.15 0.97
C LEU A 62 -3.02 -13.62 -0.33
N LYS A 63 -4.35 -13.56 -0.37
CA LYS A 63 -5.11 -13.71 -1.62
C LYS A 63 -4.79 -12.55 -2.57
N GLY A 64 -4.82 -12.81 -3.88
CA GLY A 64 -4.55 -11.77 -4.90
C GLY A 64 -3.07 -11.52 -5.20
N LYS A 65 -2.13 -12.18 -4.49
CA LYS A 65 -0.70 -12.09 -4.81
C LYS A 65 -0.43 -12.52 -6.25
N GLU A 66 0.42 -11.78 -6.95
CA GLU A 66 0.78 -12.06 -8.32
C GLU A 66 1.87 -13.13 -8.44
N ARG A 67 1.73 -14.00 -9.44
CA ARG A 67 2.80 -14.91 -9.83
C ARG A 67 3.80 -14.14 -10.68
N ASN A 68 4.96 -13.85 -10.15
CA ASN A 68 6.05 -13.24 -10.91
C ASN A 68 6.89 -14.34 -11.58
N TYR A 69 6.61 -14.58 -12.87
CA TYR A 69 7.50 -15.37 -13.70
C TYR A 69 8.56 -14.44 -14.28
N SER A 70 9.80 -14.53 -13.78
CA SER A 70 10.93 -13.95 -14.51
C SER A 70 11.17 -14.78 -15.78
N ARG A 71 10.76 -14.24 -16.93
CA ARG A 71 10.93 -14.88 -18.25
C ARG A 71 12.31 -14.65 -18.87
N ILE A 72 13.32 -14.31 -18.09
CA ILE A 72 14.68 -14.16 -18.62
C ILE A 72 15.44 -15.44 -18.34
N ASP A 73 15.68 -16.19 -19.40
CA ASP A 73 16.61 -17.35 -19.51
C ASP A 73 16.69 -18.29 -18.30
N GLY A 74 15.68 -19.14 -18.19
CA GLY A 74 15.80 -20.38 -17.41
C GLY A 74 15.78 -20.18 -15.90
N TRP A 75 14.66 -20.47 -15.27
CA TRP A 75 14.52 -21.11 -13.95
C TRP A 75 15.13 -20.46 -12.69
N TRP A 76 15.63 -19.20 -12.67
CA TRP A 76 15.98 -18.59 -11.41
C TRP A 76 14.79 -17.80 -10.82
N PRO A 77 14.26 -18.21 -9.65
CA PRO A 77 13.16 -17.53 -8.97
C PRO A 77 13.68 -16.32 -8.17
N TYR A 78 14.25 -15.32 -8.87
CA TYR A 78 14.85 -14.15 -8.22
C TYR A 78 13.89 -13.41 -7.30
N PHE A 79 12.64 -13.24 -7.71
CA PHE A 79 11.62 -12.57 -6.90
C PHE A 79 11.30 -13.38 -5.65
N GLU A 80 11.09 -14.68 -5.79
CA GLU A 80 10.79 -15.59 -4.68
C GLU A 80 11.95 -15.65 -3.68
N ASN A 81 13.19 -15.76 -4.16
CA ASN A 81 14.37 -15.78 -3.31
C ASN A 81 14.50 -14.45 -2.55
N TYR A 82 14.39 -13.32 -3.22
CA TYR A 82 14.43 -12.02 -2.58
C TYR A 82 13.31 -11.86 -1.55
N SER A 83 12.06 -12.23 -1.92
CA SER A 83 10.90 -12.19 -1.05
C SER A 83 11.06 -13.10 0.18
N ASN A 84 11.66 -14.29 0.03
CA ASN A 84 11.89 -15.21 1.14
C ASN A 84 12.88 -14.65 2.17
N GLU A 85 13.83 -13.84 1.75
CA GLU A 85 14.80 -13.18 2.65
C GLU A 85 14.21 -11.95 3.35
N CYS A 86 13.15 -11.35 2.81
CA CYS A 86 12.44 -10.27 3.48
C CYS A 86 11.91 -10.74 4.84
N LYS A 87 11.90 -9.84 5.82
CA LYS A 87 11.44 -10.10 7.18
C LYS A 87 10.24 -9.21 7.50
N TYR A 88 9.39 -9.69 8.40
CA TYR A 88 8.25 -8.91 8.88
C TYR A 88 8.01 -9.15 10.36
N GLU A 89 7.36 -8.20 11.00
CA GLU A 89 6.83 -8.34 12.34
C GLU A 89 5.33 -8.04 12.30
N LEU A 90 4.57 -8.87 13.00
CA LEU A 90 3.15 -8.64 13.24
C LEU A 90 2.97 -7.68 14.42
N GLY A 91 1.83 -7.01 14.44
CA GLY A 91 1.44 -6.15 15.53
C GLY A 91 1.05 -6.92 16.79
N GLU A 92 0.38 -6.21 17.68
CA GLU A 92 -0.10 -6.71 18.96
C GLU A 92 -1.63 -6.59 19.03
N ASN A 93 -2.25 -7.51 19.73
CA ASN A 93 -3.68 -7.42 20.03
C ASN A 93 -3.95 -6.39 21.14
N GLU A 94 -5.20 -6.15 21.44
CA GLU A 94 -5.64 -5.22 22.49
C GLU A 94 -5.10 -5.54 23.90
N TYR A 95 -4.66 -6.77 24.14
CA TYR A 95 -4.05 -7.23 25.39
C TYR A 95 -2.51 -7.12 25.38
N GLY A 96 -1.90 -6.52 24.33
CA GLY A 96 -0.44 -6.38 24.19
C GLY A 96 0.29 -7.65 23.82
N SER A 97 -0.43 -8.72 23.43
CA SER A 97 0.18 -9.97 22.97
C SER A 97 0.46 -9.90 21.46
N ARG A 98 1.65 -10.36 21.04
CA ARG A 98 1.99 -10.41 19.60
C ARG A 98 1.01 -11.27 18.83
N LEU A 99 0.57 -10.77 17.69
CA LEU A 99 -0.20 -11.57 16.73
C LEU A 99 0.68 -12.68 16.16
N THR A 100 0.10 -13.85 15.99
CA THR A 100 0.80 -15.02 15.42
C THR A 100 0.51 -15.22 13.93
N LYS A 101 -0.55 -14.58 13.43
CA LYS A 101 -0.99 -14.69 12.03
C LYS A 101 -1.77 -13.44 11.61
N ILE A 102 -1.79 -13.20 10.32
CA ILE A 102 -2.67 -12.21 9.67
C ILE A 102 -4.11 -12.73 9.65
N PRO A 103 -5.13 -11.86 9.82
CA PRO A 103 -6.53 -12.25 9.72
C PRO A 103 -6.84 -12.98 8.40
N THR A 104 -7.71 -13.98 8.49
CA THR A 104 -8.23 -14.68 7.31
C THR A 104 -8.99 -13.68 6.43
N ASN A 105 -8.94 -13.86 5.10
CA ASN A 105 -9.50 -12.95 4.10
C ASN A 105 -8.78 -11.61 3.93
N SER A 106 -7.61 -11.39 4.56
CA SER A 106 -6.72 -10.31 4.15
C SER A 106 -6.27 -10.49 2.70
N ARG A 107 -6.20 -9.37 1.93
CA ARG A 107 -6.06 -9.44 0.46
C ARG A 107 -5.12 -8.38 -0.09
N TYR A 108 -4.51 -8.73 -1.23
CA TYR A 108 -3.88 -7.81 -2.16
C TYR A 108 -4.84 -7.59 -3.34
N ILE A 109 -5.17 -6.34 -3.63
CA ILE A 109 -6.20 -5.95 -4.60
C ILE A 109 -5.65 -4.87 -5.53
N LYS A 110 -5.83 -5.07 -6.83
CA LYS A 110 -5.49 -4.09 -7.87
C LYS A 110 -6.74 -3.36 -8.36
N SER A 111 -6.56 -2.06 -8.60
CA SER A 111 -7.47 -1.07 -9.17
C SER A 111 -8.95 -1.43 -9.36
N GLU A 112 -9.33 -2.26 -10.30
CA GLU A 112 -10.73 -2.45 -10.70
C GLU A 112 -11.60 -3.23 -9.69
N GLU A 113 -10.98 -4.07 -8.86
CA GLU A 113 -11.70 -4.88 -7.87
C GLU A 113 -12.00 -4.11 -6.58
N ILE A 114 -11.33 -2.96 -6.37
CA ILE A 114 -11.33 -2.25 -5.09
C ILE A 114 -12.70 -1.77 -4.66
N LEU A 115 -13.47 -1.17 -5.56
CA LEU A 115 -14.81 -0.68 -5.22
C LEU A 115 -15.77 -1.82 -4.84
N TYR A 116 -15.61 -2.97 -5.47
CA TYR A 116 -16.41 -4.15 -5.15
C TYR A 116 -16.07 -4.67 -3.74
N GLU A 117 -14.79 -4.82 -3.44
CA GLU A 117 -14.35 -5.31 -2.13
C GLU A 117 -14.69 -4.33 -1.00
N ILE A 118 -14.56 -3.02 -1.23
CA ILE A 118 -14.94 -2.00 -0.23
C ILE A 118 -16.44 -2.06 0.06
N ARG A 119 -17.29 -2.20 -0.98
CA ARG A 119 -18.74 -2.37 -0.78
C ARG A 119 -19.06 -3.64 0.00
N LYS A 120 -18.33 -4.73 -0.29
CA LYS A 120 -18.48 -5.99 0.43
C LYS A 120 -18.10 -5.87 1.89
N ILE A 121 -16.96 -5.20 2.20
CA ILE A 121 -16.55 -4.94 3.59
C ILE A 121 -17.65 -4.18 4.35
N GLN A 122 -18.24 -3.15 3.72
CA GLN A 122 -19.32 -2.39 4.35
C GLN A 122 -20.60 -3.22 4.53
N GLN A 123 -20.93 -4.08 3.56
CA GLN A 123 -22.06 -4.99 3.70
C GLN A 123 -21.83 -6.01 4.81
N ASP A 124 -20.63 -6.58 4.88
CA ASP A 124 -20.25 -7.50 5.95
C ASP A 124 -20.34 -6.82 7.33
N ALA A 125 -19.91 -5.55 7.45
CA ALA A 125 -20.02 -4.79 8.71
C ALA A 125 -21.47 -4.51 9.10
N VAL A 126 -22.33 -4.11 8.15
CA VAL A 126 -23.76 -3.88 8.39
C VAL A 126 -24.49 -5.18 8.76
N LEU A 127 -24.16 -6.28 8.10
CA LEU A 127 -24.71 -7.60 8.43
C LEU A 127 -24.22 -8.07 9.81
N GLN A 128 -23.00 -7.69 10.21
CA GLN A 128 -22.41 -8.04 11.49
C GLN A 128 -22.99 -7.25 12.67
N GLU A 129 -23.41 -6.00 12.46
CA GLU A 129 -24.20 -5.26 13.48
C GLU A 129 -25.56 -5.93 13.74
N LEU A 130 -26.05 -6.74 12.78
CA LEU A 130 -27.29 -7.52 12.91
C LEU A 130 -27.07 -8.93 13.49
N GLU A 131 -25.84 -9.45 13.42
CA GLU A 131 -25.42 -10.77 13.92
C GLU A 131 -24.25 -10.56 14.91
N GLU A 132 -24.48 -10.55 16.18
CA GLU A 132 -23.61 -10.14 17.31
C GLU A 132 -22.17 -10.73 17.41
N ASP A 133 -21.55 -11.31 16.37
CA ASP A 133 -20.36 -12.17 16.56
C ASP A 133 -19.16 -12.02 15.61
N ILE A 134 -19.05 -11.01 14.71
CA ILE A 134 -17.91 -10.99 13.75
C ILE A 134 -17.23 -9.63 13.69
N GLU A 135 -15.94 -9.58 14.07
CA GLU A 135 -15.09 -8.39 13.98
C GLU A 135 -14.53 -8.18 12.56
N PRO A 136 -14.60 -6.96 11.98
CA PRO A 136 -14.09 -6.68 10.63
C PRO A 136 -12.59 -6.42 10.59
N ASP A 137 -11.82 -7.24 11.20
CA ASP A 137 -10.37 -7.10 11.35
C ASP A 137 -9.64 -7.65 10.11
N LYS A 138 -9.17 -6.80 9.19
CA LYS A 138 -8.49 -7.22 7.95
C LYS A 138 -7.31 -6.34 7.59
N LEU A 139 -6.33 -6.93 6.90
CA LEU A 139 -5.25 -6.21 6.21
C LEU A 139 -5.54 -6.19 4.70
N TYR A 140 -5.59 -5.00 4.11
CA TYR A 140 -5.70 -4.79 2.68
C TYR A 140 -4.45 -4.11 2.13
N LEU A 141 -3.92 -4.70 1.07
CA LEU A 141 -2.90 -4.07 0.22
C LEU A 141 -3.62 -3.60 -1.04
N LEU A 142 -3.60 -2.29 -1.32
CA LEU A 142 -4.29 -1.69 -2.47
C LEU A 142 -3.27 -1.10 -3.44
N ASP A 143 -3.32 -1.53 -4.70
CA ASP A 143 -2.39 -1.07 -5.73
C ASP A 143 -3.10 -0.18 -6.75
N GLU A 144 -2.75 1.11 -6.74
CA GLU A 144 -3.31 2.16 -7.59
C GLU A 144 -4.85 2.18 -7.61
N PRO A 145 -5.49 2.29 -6.43
CA PRO A 145 -6.96 2.23 -6.32
C PRO A 145 -7.67 3.38 -7.03
N GLU A 146 -6.95 4.42 -7.41
CA GLU A 146 -7.45 5.58 -8.14
C GLU A 146 -7.67 5.33 -9.64
N VAL A 147 -7.07 4.30 -10.21
CA VAL A 147 -7.18 4.00 -11.64
C VAL A 147 -8.65 3.84 -12.03
N SER A 148 -9.06 4.50 -13.10
CA SER A 148 -10.46 4.53 -13.61
C SER A 148 -11.47 5.29 -12.73
N LEU A 149 -11.03 5.99 -11.67
CA LEU A 149 -11.90 6.82 -10.84
C LEU A 149 -11.80 8.31 -11.19
N SER A 150 -12.96 8.99 -11.25
CA SER A 150 -12.97 10.44 -11.30
C SER A 150 -12.38 11.05 -10.01
N PRO A 151 -11.85 12.30 -10.05
CA PRO A 151 -11.34 12.96 -8.85
C PRO A 151 -12.30 12.94 -7.66
N GLN A 152 -13.59 13.14 -7.89
CA GLN A 152 -14.63 13.10 -6.85
C GLN A 152 -14.76 11.70 -6.23
N ASN A 153 -14.65 10.66 -7.05
CA ASN A 153 -14.72 9.28 -6.56
C ASN A 153 -13.44 8.86 -5.84
N GLN A 154 -12.28 9.40 -6.22
CA GLN A 154 -11.02 9.20 -5.48
C GLN A 154 -11.10 9.80 -4.07
N VAL A 155 -11.69 11.01 -3.92
CA VAL A 155 -11.95 11.64 -2.61
C VAL A 155 -12.87 10.76 -1.77
N LYS A 156 -14.03 10.34 -2.32
CA LYS A 156 -14.98 9.47 -1.61
C LYS A 156 -14.37 8.13 -1.19
N LEU A 157 -13.52 7.54 -2.05
CA LEU A 157 -12.81 6.31 -1.73
C LEU A 157 -11.86 6.52 -0.54
N ALA A 158 -11.09 7.61 -0.55
CA ALA A 158 -10.16 7.92 0.53
C ALA A 158 -10.88 8.20 1.86
N GLU A 159 -12.03 8.89 1.83
CA GLU A 159 -12.88 9.10 3.01
C GLU A 159 -13.36 7.76 3.60
N LYS A 160 -13.85 6.84 2.74
CA LYS A 160 -14.28 5.50 3.18
C LYS A 160 -13.15 4.66 3.76
N ILE A 161 -11.95 4.73 3.17
CA ILE A 161 -10.76 4.06 3.71
C ILE A 161 -10.44 4.58 5.12
N ASN A 162 -10.50 5.91 5.33
CA ASN A 162 -10.31 6.50 6.66
C ASN A 162 -11.37 6.00 7.67
N GLU A 163 -12.64 5.93 7.26
CA GLU A 163 -13.72 5.43 8.11
C GLU A 163 -13.50 3.95 8.49
N MET A 164 -13.18 3.10 7.52
CA MET A 164 -12.94 1.67 7.77
C MET A 164 -11.72 1.43 8.66
N ALA A 165 -10.64 2.17 8.47
CA ALA A 165 -9.47 2.06 9.34
C ALA A 165 -9.81 2.47 10.78
N ARG A 166 -10.61 3.54 10.93
CA ARG A 166 -10.96 4.10 12.24
C ARG A 166 -12.00 3.27 13.01
N TYR A 167 -13.04 2.80 12.31
CA TYR A 167 -14.22 2.22 12.98
C TYR A 167 -14.32 0.70 12.82
N LEU A 168 -13.70 0.12 11.79
CA LEU A 168 -13.79 -1.31 11.50
C LEU A 168 -12.46 -2.05 11.74
N GLY A 169 -11.48 -1.42 12.38
CA GLY A 169 -10.20 -2.05 12.70
C GLY A 169 -9.38 -2.51 11.47
N VAL A 170 -9.71 -2.03 10.27
CA VAL A 170 -9.02 -2.42 9.04
C VAL A 170 -7.68 -1.71 8.93
N GLN A 171 -6.62 -2.43 8.56
CA GLN A 171 -5.33 -1.86 8.20
C GLN A 171 -5.17 -1.80 6.69
N PHE A 172 -4.67 -0.66 6.18
CA PHE A 172 -4.40 -0.46 4.76
C PHE A 172 -2.93 -0.15 4.49
N VAL A 173 -2.36 -0.81 3.46
CA VAL A 173 -1.11 -0.39 2.82
C VAL A 173 -1.42 -0.11 1.36
N ILE A 174 -1.25 1.13 0.93
CA ILE A 174 -1.77 1.63 -0.35
C ILE A 174 -0.63 2.15 -1.21
N ALA A 175 -0.50 1.64 -2.42
CA ALA A 175 0.34 2.25 -3.45
C ALA A 175 -0.50 3.24 -4.25
N THR A 176 -0.17 4.51 -4.23
CA THR A 176 -0.87 5.56 -4.98
C THR A 176 0.03 6.73 -5.33
N HIS A 177 -0.30 7.41 -6.40
CA HIS A 177 0.28 8.72 -6.77
C HIS A 177 -0.79 9.80 -6.93
N SER A 178 -2.05 9.49 -6.60
CA SER A 178 -3.17 10.43 -6.70
C SER A 178 -3.07 11.56 -5.69
N PRO A 179 -3.00 12.83 -6.12
CA PRO A 179 -2.99 13.97 -5.21
C PRO A 179 -4.29 14.09 -4.39
N PHE A 180 -5.41 13.60 -4.94
CA PHE A 180 -6.71 13.62 -4.26
C PHE A 180 -6.74 12.62 -3.11
N MET A 181 -6.29 11.38 -3.35
CA MET A 181 -6.19 10.39 -2.28
C MET A 181 -5.18 10.79 -1.22
N LEU A 182 -3.98 11.23 -1.63
CA LEU A 182 -2.92 11.68 -0.72
C LEU A 182 -3.37 12.82 0.19
N GLY A 183 -4.21 13.75 -0.31
CA GLY A 183 -4.70 14.88 0.45
C GLY A 183 -5.81 14.55 1.46
N ILE A 184 -6.51 13.43 1.29
CA ILE A 184 -7.64 13.02 2.13
C ILE A 184 -7.27 11.91 3.12
N LEU A 185 -6.38 10.98 2.71
CA LEU A 185 -5.98 9.86 3.58
C LEU A 185 -5.25 10.35 4.83
N ASN A 186 -5.70 9.89 6.00
CA ASN A 186 -4.99 10.08 7.27
C ASN A 186 -3.84 9.06 7.39
N ALA A 187 -2.82 9.18 6.54
CA ALA A 187 -1.84 8.14 6.33
C ALA A 187 -0.41 8.59 6.62
N LYS A 188 0.43 7.65 7.01
CA LYS A 188 1.88 7.77 6.92
C LYS A 188 2.30 7.56 5.46
N ILE A 189 3.00 8.51 4.86
CA ILE A 189 3.38 8.47 3.45
C ILE A 189 4.88 8.26 3.31
N TYR A 190 5.28 7.11 2.78
CA TYR A 190 6.65 6.84 2.39
C TYR A 190 6.90 7.30 0.94
N ASN A 191 7.87 8.18 0.74
CA ASN A 191 8.30 8.60 -0.59
C ASN A 191 9.36 7.64 -1.13
N LEU A 192 8.95 6.76 -2.07
CA LEU A 192 9.83 5.76 -2.66
C LEU A 192 10.79 6.34 -3.73
N ASP A 193 10.59 7.56 -4.18
CA ASP A 193 11.52 8.22 -5.12
C ASP A 193 12.79 8.66 -4.41
N THR A 194 12.74 8.87 -3.10
CA THR A 194 13.93 9.20 -2.29
C THR A 194 14.80 7.97 -2.02
N LYS A 195 16.09 8.18 -1.77
CA LYS A 195 17.02 7.08 -1.48
C LYS A 195 16.75 6.41 -0.14
N ASP A 196 16.24 7.16 0.80
CA ASP A 196 16.04 6.81 2.21
C ASP A 196 14.58 6.48 2.55
N TYR A 197 13.70 6.36 1.55
CA TYR A 197 12.27 6.08 1.76
C TYR A 197 11.64 6.95 2.85
N ARG A 198 12.01 8.23 2.91
CA ARG A 198 11.57 9.07 4.02
C ARG A 198 10.06 9.28 4.02
N VAL A 199 9.55 9.49 5.24
CA VAL A 199 8.17 9.87 5.45
C VAL A 199 8.02 11.36 5.17
N GLU A 200 7.11 11.71 4.27
CA GLU A 200 6.84 13.09 3.87
C GLU A 200 5.35 13.44 4.03
N LYS A 201 5.06 14.72 4.18
CA LYS A 201 3.68 15.21 4.16
C LYS A 201 3.19 15.27 2.73
N TRP A 202 1.89 15.01 2.52
CA TRP A 202 1.29 15.00 1.19
C TRP A 202 1.57 16.26 0.37
N ASN A 203 1.54 17.45 1.01
CA ASN A 203 1.74 18.75 0.36
C ASN A 203 3.22 19.09 0.08
N GLU A 204 4.15 18.25 0.48
CA GLU A 204 5.58 18.35 0.21
C GLU A 204 6.00 17.50 -0.99
N LEU A 205 5.17 16.53 -1.38
CA LEU A 205 5.43 15.60 -2.48
C LEU A 205 5.51 16.31 -3.84
N GLU A 206 6.48 15.92 -4.66
CA GLU A 206 6.81 16.59 -5.91
C GLU A 206 5.62 16.72 -6.86
N ASN A 207 4.89 15.63 -7.13
CA ASN A 207 3.73 15.65 -8.02
C ASN A 207 2.61 16.56 -7.48
N VAL A 208 2.36 16.53 -6.17
CA VAL A 208 1.34 17.39 -5.54
C VAL A 208 1.73 18.86 -5.69
N ARG A 209 3.02 19.18 -5.46
CA ARG A 209 3.55 20.54 -5.67
C ARG A 209 3.46 20.98 -7.12
N TYR A 210 3.69 20.07 -8.06
CA TYR A 210 3.54 20.34 -9.49
C TYR A 210 2.09 20.70 -9.83
N PHE A 211 1.10 19.90 -9.40
CA PHE A 211 -0.32 20.22 -9.60
C PHE A 211 -0.71 21.57 -9.00
N TYR A 212 -0.32 21.83 -7.76
CA TYR A 212 -0.58 23.12 -7.11
C TYR A 212 -0.03 24.28 -7.90
N ASN A 213 1.23 24.21 -8.33
CA ASN A 213 1.87 25.31 -9.09
C ASN A 213 1.24 25.47 -10.47
N PHE A 214 0.86 24.38 -11.14
CA PHE A 214 0.16 24.41 -12.41
C PHE A 214 -1.18 25.15 -12.30
N PHE A 215 -2.05 24.75 -11.39
CA PHE A 215 -3.35 25.41 -11.19
C PHE A 215 -3.20 26.86 -10.71
N LYS A 216 -2.22 27.13 -9.87
CA LYS A 216 -1.92 28.50 -9.45
C LYS A 216 -1.50 29.38 -10.63
N SER A 217 -0.74 28.86 -11.59
CA SER A 217 -0.34 29.61 -12.81
C SER A 217 -1.50 29.88 -13.76
N LYS A 218 -2.59 29.10 -13.67
CA LYS A 218 -3.80 29.22 -14.50
C LYS A 218 -4.97 29.90 -13.76
N LYS A 219 -4.72 30.48 -12.60
CA LYS A 219 -5.75 31.02 -11.71
C LYS A 219 -6.71 31.98 -12.43
N GLU A 220 -6.19 32.92 -13.26
CA GLU A 220 -6.98 33.90 -14.00
C GLU A 220 -7.97 33.27 -15.00
N GLU A 221 -7.66 32.05 -15.51
CA GLU A 221 -8.56 31.33 -16.43
C GLU A 221 -9.78 30.71 -15.72
N PHE A 222 -9.75 30.61 -14.39
CA PHE A 222 -10.85 30.08 -13.56
C PHE A 222 -11.68 31.16 -12.87
N GLU A 223 -11.16 32.39 -12.76
CA GLU A 223 -11.80 33.51 -12.05
C GLU A 223 -12.51 34.48 -12.98
N ASN A 224 -12.51 34.22 -14.31
CA ASN A 224 -13.22 35.03 -15.32
C ASN A 224 -14.59 34.35 -15.67
#